data_ec22557dd0bf6c1e9af5ed10e344642d
#
_entry.id   ec22557dd0bf6c1e9af5ed10e344642d
#
_cell.length_a   1.000
_cell.length_b   1.000
_cell.length_c   1.000
_cell.angle_alpha   90.00
_cell.angle_beta   90.00
_cell.angle_gamma   90.00
#
_symmetry.space_group_name_H-M   'P 1'
#
loop_
_entity.id
_entity.type
_entity.pdbx_description
1 polymer ?
#
loop_
_entity_poly.entity_id
_entity_poly.type
_entity_poly.pdbx_seq_one_letter_code
_entity_poly.pdbx_strand_id
1 'polypeptide(L)'
;MTSPASSTRDRLLDAAIALFARQGYSSTSVADIQQACGLSPGSGALYKHFPSKKALLQEATRRHVEQMDAMRDEYDRTRPSDTTSALRQGAEQIWASIDNNSQLLRVMFREPEALDDMIDELWSAVAANAYQRTARALSAAKDAGVSRVEDPEATSTVLVAALAYLPIVQLLIRRTPGKLDADRFREAWLRLAEGVFTGVPPT
;
A
#
# COMPACT_ATOMS: atom_id res chain seq x y z
N MET A 1 18.56 21.33 10.67
CA MET A 1 17.43 21.87 9.88
C MET A 1 16.16 21.45 10.62
N THR A 2 15.51 22.39 11.29
CA THR A 2 14.22 22.14 12.01
C THR A 2 13.13 21.92 10.96
N SER A 3 12.54 20.73 10.98
CA SER A 3 11.35 20.42 10.19
C SER A 3 10.26 21.47 10.50
N PRO A 4 9.57 22.04 9.51
CA PRO A 4 8.48 23.00 9.79
C PRO A 4 7.46 22.31 10.71
N ALA A 5 7.01 23.02 11.74
CA ALA A 5 6.02 22.51 12.68
C ALA A 5 4.76 22.07 11.89
N SER A 6 4.40 20.80 12.01
CA SER A 6 3.21 20.24 11.36
C SER A 6 1.98 21.08 11.69
N SER A 7 1.20 21.46 10.68
CA SER A 7 0.00 22.25 10.86
C SER A 7 -1.02 21.53 11.76
N THR A 8 -1.92 22.26 12.41
CA THR A 8 -3.01 21.62 13.18
C THR A 8 -3.85 20.69 12.29
N ARG A 9 -4.03 21.05 11.02
CA ARG A 9 -4.71 20.23 10.02
C ARG A 9 -4.00 18.89 9.81
N ASP A 10 -2.69 18.91 9.63
CA ASP A 10 -1.89 17.69 9.41
C ASP A 10 -1.88 16.80 10.66
N ARG A 11 -1.74 17.41 11.84
CA ARG A 11 -1.82 16.65 13.11
C ARG A 11 -3.16 15.95 13.29
N LEU A 12 -4.26 16.58 12.88
CA LEU A 12 -5.59 15.96 12.91
C LEU A 12 -5.69 14.78 11.95
N LEU A 13 -5.14 14.89 10.74
CA LEU A 13 -5.09 13.79 9.75
C LEU A 13 -4.27 12.61 10.29
N ASP A 14 -3.08 12.85 10.81
CA ASP A 14 -2.20 11.81 11.34
C ASP A 14 -2.81 11.10 12.56
N ALA A 15 -3.36 11.86 13.50
CA ALA A 15 -4.01 11.31 14.69
C ALA A 15 -5.25 10.50 14.33
N ALA A 16 -6.05 10.98 13.38
CA ALA A 16 -7.26 10.29 12.93
C ALA A 16 -6.94 8.92 12.32
N ILE A 17 -6.03 8.85 11.35
CA ILE A 17 -5.71 7.58 10.70
C ILE A 17 -5.08 6.58 11.68
N ALA A 18 -4.24 7.05 12.61
CA ALA A 18 -3.68 6.22 13.66
C ALA A 18 -4.74 5.65 14.62
N LEU A 19 -5.73 6.46 15.01
CA LEU A 19 -6.84 6.03 15.86
C LEU A 19 -7.78 5.07 15.12
N PHE A 20 -8.14 5.38 13.88
CA PHE A 20 -8.97 4.50 13.05
C PHE A 20 -8.32 3.13 12.85
N ALA A 21 -7.03 3.09 12.56
CA ALA A 21 -6.27 1.84 12.41
C ALA A 21 -6.21 1.02 13.71
N ARG A 22 -6.11 1.68 14.87
CA ARG A 22 -5.96 1.03 16.17
C ARG A 22 -7.26 0.50 16.74
N GLN A 23 -8.28 1.32 16.79
CA GLN A 23 -9.55 1.01 17.46
C GLN A 23 -10.78 0.95 16.55
N GLY A 24 -10.63 1.29 15.28
CA GLY A 24 -11.69 1.32 14.27
C GLY A 24 -12.25 2.73 14.05
N TYR A 25 -12.78 2.96 12.85
CA TYR A 25 -13.43 4.21 12.50
C TYR A 25 -14.68 4.46 13.33
N SER A 26 -15.56 3.46 13.41
CA SER A 26 -16.83 3.56 14.14
C SER A 26 -16.62 3.88 15.62
N SER A 27 -15.63 3.26 16.26
CA SER A 27 -15.31 3.41 17.68
C SER A 27 -14.49 4.65 18.03
N THR A 28 -14.05 5.44 17.05
CA THR A 28 -13.26 6.66 17.27
C THR A 28 -14.16 7.88 17.26
N SER A 29 -14.17 8.64 18.35
CA SER A 29 -14.90 9.90 18.44
C SER A 29 -14.07 11.10 17.97
N VAL A 30 -14.74 12.21 17.62
CA VAL A 30 -14.06 13.49 17.32
C VAL A 30 -13.27 13.99 18.54
N ALA A 31 -13.79 13.74 19.76
CA ALA A 31 -13.11 14.10 20.99
C ALA A 31 -11.77 13.36 21.14
N ASP A 32 -11.72 12.06 20.82
CA ASP A 32 -10.49 11.25 20.87
C ASP A 32 -9.44 11.82 19.93
N ILE A 33 -9.85 12.20 18.70
CA ILE A 33 -8.94 12.77 17.70
C ILE A 33 -8.37 14.11 18.18
N GLN A 34 -9.23 14.99 18.71
CA GLN A 34 -8.80 16.27 19.27
C GLN A 34 -7.82 16.09 20.43
N GLN A 35 -8.13 15.19 21.35
CA GLN A 35 -7.27 14.88 22.49
C GLN A 35 -5.91 14.34 22.05
N ALA A 36 -5.87 13.45 21.06
CA ALA A 36 -4.62 12.92 20.51
C ALA A 36 -3.72 13.99 19.87
N CYS A 37 -4.34 15.10 19.41
CA CYS A 37 -3.63 16.26 18.87
C CYS A 37 -3.25 17.30 19.95
N GLY A 38 -3.54 17.05 21.23
CA GLY A 38 -3.37 18.04 22.31
C GLY A 38 -4.35 19.21 22.24
N LEU A 39 -5.51 19.03 21.61
CA LEU A 39 -6.59 20.01 21.54
C LEU A 39 -7.64 19.67 22.60
N SER A 40 -8.31 20.70 23.12
CA SER A 40 -9.38 20.49 24.10
C SER A 40 -10.56 19.73 23.47
N PRO A 41 -11.00 18.58 24.03
CA PRO A 41 -12.18 17.88 23.57
C PRO A 41 -13.41 18.82 23.59
N GLY A 42 -14.23 18.75 22.54
CA GLY A 42 -15.44 19.60 22.43
C GLY A 42 -15.17 21.04 22.00
N SER A 43 -13.93 21.46 21.79
CA SER A 43 -13.59 22.83 21.36
C SER A 43 -14.06 23.19 19.93
N GLY A 44 -14.61 22.23 19.18
CA GLY A 44 -14.95 22.44 17.77
C GLY A 44 -13.74 22.63 16.85
N ALA A 45 -12.52 22.45 17.35
CA ALA A 45 -11.29 22.69 16.60
C ALA A 45 -11.19 21.82 15.33
N LEU A 46 -11.68 20.58 15.37
CA LEU A 46 -11.73 19.73 14.18
C LEU A 46 -12.61 20.33 13.10
N TYR A 47 -13.78 20.84 13.47
CA TYR A 47 -14.77 21.39 12.54
C TYR A 47 -14.33 22.69 11.85
N LYS A 48 -13.28 23.36 12.35
CA LYS A 48 -12.63 24.48 11.64
C LYS A 48 -11.85 24.03 10.41
N HIS A 49 -11.46 22.75 10.36
CA HIS A 49 -10.65 22.17 9.30
C HIS A 49 -11.41 21.15 8.44
N PHE A 50 -12.32 20.38 9.06
CA PHE A 50 -13.07 19.30 8.43
C PHE A 50 -14.52 19.33 8.87
N PRO A 51 -15.50 19.32 7.93
CA PRO A 51 -16.93 19.42 8.27
C PRO A 51 -17.46 18.19 9.03
N SER A 52 -16.77 17.05 8.96
CA SER A 52 -17.17 15.81 9.64
C SER A 52 -15.99 14.86 9.85
N LYS A 53 -16.18 13.83 10.68
CA LYS A 53 -15.23 12.71 10.83
C LYS A 53 -15.04 11.96 9.50
N LYS A 54 -16.10 11.83 8.69
CA LYS A 54 -16.03 11.22 7.35
C LYS A 54 -15.14 12.05 6.41
N ALA A 55 -15.34 13.37 6.37
CA ALA A 55 -14.51 14.26 5.55
C ALA A 55 -13.04 14.24 5.96
N LEU A 56 -12.76 14.09 7.26
CA LEU A 56 -11.39 13.91 7.76
C LEU A 56 -10.78 12.58 7.27
N LEU A 57 -11.52 11.46 7.30
CA LEU A 57 -11.06 10.17 6.77
C LEU A 57 -10.81 10.27 5.26
N GLN A 58 -11.73 10.85 4.51
CA GLN A 58 -11.59 11.03 3.05
C GLN A 58 -10.32 11.83 2.71
N GLU A 59 -10.05 12.89 3.43
CA GLU A 59 -8.85 13.70 3.21
C GLU A 59 -7.56 12.99 3.62
N ALA A 60 -7.58 12.24 4.72
CA ALA A 60 -6.45 11.40 5.13
C ALA A 60 -6.16 10.32 4.08
N THR A 61 -7.19 9.69 3.53
CA THR A 61 -7.07 8.70 2.46
C THR A 61 -6.50 9.33 1.18
N ARG A 62 -7.02 10.47 0.75
CA ARG A 62 -6.50 11.18 -0.44
C ARG A 62 -5.02 11.52 -0.31
N ARG A 63 -4.60 12.05 0.86
CA ARG A 63 -3.18 12.33 1.11
C ARG A 63 -2.30 11.08 0.97
N HIS A 64 -2.76 9.92 1.42
CA HIS A 64 -2.04 8.66 1.25
C HIS A 64 -2.00 8.21 -0.21
N VAL A 65 -3.09 8.36 -0.95
CA VAL A 65 -3.13 8.06 -2.40
C VAL A 65 -2.14 8.93 -3.17
N GLU A 66 -2.11 10.24 -2.91
CA GLU A 66 -1.16 11.18 -3.52
C GLU A 66 0.31 10.80 -3.22
N GLN A 67 0.60 10.35 -1.99
CA GLN A 67 1.93 9.87 -1.62
C GLN A 67 2.30 8.58 -2.36
N MET A 68 1.35 7.64 -2.51
CA MET A 68 1.56 6.42 -3.29
C MET A 68 1.82 6.73 -4.76
N ASP A 69 1.11 7.68 -5.35
CA ASP A 69 1.31 8.12 -6.73
C ASP A 69 2.70 8.73 -6.93
N ALA A 70 3.14 9.59 -6.02
CA ALA A 70 4.49 10.16 -6.06
C ALA A 70 5.60 9.09 -5.95
N MET A 71 5.42 8.09 -5.09
CA MET A 71 6.36 6.96 -4.97
C MET A 71 6.39 6.10 -6.25
N ARG A 72 5.24 5.93 -6.89
CA ARG A 72 5.13 5.20 -8.16
C ARG A 72 5.86 5.93 -9.29
N ASP A 73 5.68 7.25 -9.42
CA ASP A 73 6.34 8.06 -10.43
C ASP A 73 7.86 8.03 -10.26
N GLU A 74 8.36 8.00 -9.02
CA GLU A 74 9.79 7.83 -8.74
C GLU A 74 10.28 6.46 -9.19
N TYR A 75 9.54 5.39 -8.88
CA TYR A 75 9.87 4.04 -9.33
C TYR A 75 9.97 3.97 -10.87
N ASP A 76 8.97 4.50 -11.58
CA ASP A 76 8.94 4.44 -13.03
C ASP A 76 10.12 5.21 -13.67
N ARG A 77 10.60 6.28 -13.01
CA ARG A 77 11.79 7.03 -13.43
C ARG A 77 13.12 6.29 -13.15
N THR A 78 13.17 5.50 -12.09
CA THR A 78 14.40 4.85 -11.62
C THR A 78 14.48 3.38 -11.96
N ARG A 79 13.47 2.83 -12.68
CA ARG A 79 13.37 1.42 -12.99
C ARG A 79 14.58 0.91 -13.77
N PRO A 80 15.27 -0.16 -13.31
CA PRO A 80 16.35 -0.79 -14.02
C PRO A 80 15.91 -1.38 -15.36
N SER A 81 16.84 -1.43 -16.31
CA SER A 81 16.59 -2.01 -17.64
C SER A 81 16.65 -3.55 -17.65
N ASP A 82 17.39 -4.15 -16.73
CA ASP A 82 17.48 -5.60 -16.62
C ASP A 82 16.34 -6.17 -15.75
N THR A 83 15.87 -7.36 -16.12
CA THR A 83 14.70 -8.02 -15.51
C THR A 83 14.89 -8.30 -14.03
N THR A 84 16.04 -8.85 -13.63
CA THR A 84 16.31 -9.24 -12.24
C THR A 84 16.29 -8.04 -11.30
N SER A 85 17.02 -6.97 -11.65
CA SER A 85 17.04 -5.74 -10.84
C SER A 85 15.68 -5.04 -10.81
N ALA A 86 14.95 -5.05 -11.94
CA ALA A 86 13.61 -4.49 -12.01
C ALA A 86 12.60 -5.26 -11.13
N LEU A 87 12.67 -6.59 -11.09
CA LEU A 87 11.86 -7.42 -10.22
C LEU A 87 12.20 -7.19 -8.74
N ARG A 88 13.49 -7.11 -8.40
CA ARG A 88 13.95 -6.83 -7.03
C ARG A 88 13.47 -5.47 -6.55
N GLN A 89 13.69 -4.42 -7.32
CA GLN A 89 13.23 -3.07 -6.98
C GLN A 89 11.69 -3.01 -6.88
N GLY A 90 10.97 -3.67 -7.78
CA GLY A 90 9.50 -3.76 -7.74
C GLY A 90 8.99 -4.45 -6.47
N ALA A 91 9.65 -5.53 -6.05
CA ALA A 91 9.32 -6.24 -4.82
C ALA A 91 9.55 -5.37 -3.58
N GLU A 92 10.68 -4.68 -3.50
CA GLU A 92 10.99 -3.75 -2.42
C GLU A 92 9.97 -2.61 -2.34
N GLN A 93 9.57 -2.07 -3.49
CA GLN A 93 8.57 -1.01 -3.54
C GLN A 93 7.19 -1.47 -3.07
N ILE A 94 6.72 -2.65 -3.48
CA ILE A 94 5.43 -3.20 -3.02
C ILE A 94 5.45 -3.35 -1.50
N TRP A 95 6.52 -3.88 -0.92
CA TRP A 95 6.65 -4.05 0.52
C TRP A 95 6.71 -2.71 1.25
N ALA A 96 7.52 -1.76 0.76
CA ALA A 96 7.59 -0.42 1.31
C ALA A 96 6.23 0.30 1.25
N SER A 97 5.48 0.12 0.16
CA SER A 97 4.13 0.68 0.02
C SER A 97 3.17 0.10 1.06
N ILE A 98 3.19 -1.22 1.30
CA ILE A 98 2.35 -1.86 2.33
C ILE A 98 2.72 -1.34 3.73
N ASP A 99 4.00 -1.22 4.05
CA ASP A 99 4.46 -0.73 5.34
C ASP A 99 4.09 0.74 5.57
N ASN A 100 4.40 1.60 4.62
CA ASN A 100 4.11 3.04 4.67
C ASN A 100 2.60 3.34 4.77
N ASN A 101 1.76 2.50 4.18
CA ASN A 101 0.30 2.65 4.20
C ASN A 101 -0.40 1.72 5.19
N SER A 102 0.36 1.12 6.11
CA SER A 102 -0.13 0.09 7.03
C SER A 102 -1.35 0.51 7.86
N GLN A 103 -1.45 1.77 8.26
CA GLN A 103 -2.59 2.30 9.01
C GLN A 103 -3.85 2.37 8.14
N LEU A 104 -3.74 2.90 6.93
CA LEU A 104 -4.86 2.97 5.99
C LEU A 104 -5.33 1.57 5.57
N LEU A 105 -4.40 0.66 5.29
CA LEU A 105 -4.72 -0.74 5.00
C LEU A 105 -5.47 -1.42 6.15
N ARG A 106 -5.09 -1.14 7.42
CA ARG A 106 -5.85 -1.65 8.57
C ARG A 106 -7.29 -1.14 8.61
N VAL A 107 -7.51 0.14 8.30
CA VAL A 107 -8.88 0.70 8.21
C VAL A 107 -9.65 0.00 7.09
N MET A 108 -9.06 -0.13 5.91
CA MET A 108 -9.67 -0.77 4.74
C MET A 108 -10.07 -2.23 5.01
N PHE A 109 -9.22 -3.00 5.68
CA PHE A 109 -9.53 -4.41 5.97
C PHE A 109 -10.48 -4.59 7.16
N ARG A 110 -10.55 -3.62 8.07
CA ARG A 110 -11.37 -3.72 9.28
C ARG A 110 -12.79 -3.20 9.09
N GLU A 111 -12.94 -2.08 8.43
CA GLU A 111 -14.21 -1.38 8.22
C GLU A 111 -14.27 -0.81 6.79
N PRO A 112 -14.34 -1.68 5.77
CA PRO A 112 -14.36 -1.23 4.37
C PRO A 112 -15.51 -0.26 4.09
N GLU A 113 -16.64 -0.41 4.79
CA GLU A 113 -17.81 0.46 4.65
C GLU A 113 -17.52 1.93 5.02
N ALA A 114 -16.50 2.17 5.85
CA ALA A 114 -16.07 3.53 6.18
C ALA A 114 -15.43 4.26 4.98
N LEU A 115 -14.98 3.50 3.99
CA LEU A 115 -14.28 3.95 2.78
C LEU A 115 -15.09 3.78 1.49
N ASP A 116 -16.40 3.44 1.57
CA ASP A 116 -17.24 3.12 0.41
C ASP A 116 -17.08 4.09 -0.76
N ASP A 117 -17.09 5.41 -0.48
CA ASP A 117 -16.98 6.44 -1.51
C ASP A 117 -15.59 6.53 -2.17
N MET A 118 -14.59 5.83 -1.62
CA MET A 118 -13.19 5.93 -2.04
C MET A 118 -12.56 4.56 -2.32
N ILE A 119 -13.32 3.49 -2.22
CA ILE A 119 -12.76 2.14 -2.31
C ILE A 119 -12.12 1.87 -3.68
N ASP A 120 -12.72 2.35 -4.76
CA ASP A 120 -12.19 2.15 -6.12
C ASP A 120 -10.90 2.94 -6.34
N GLU A 121 -10.85 4.20 -5.88
CA GLU A 121 -9.64 5.03 -5.95
C GLU A 121 -8.50 4.41 -5.12
N LEU A 122 -8.82 4.00 -3.89
CA LEU A 122 -7.86 3.36 -3.00
C LEU A 122 -7.38 2.02 -3.55
N TRP A 123 -8.27 1.18 -4.08
CA TRP A 123 -7.93 -0.07 -4.73
C TRP A 123 -6.98 0.16 -5.91
N SER A 124 -7.29 1.14 -6.76
CA SER A 124 -6.44 1.50 -7.90
C SER A 124 -5.04 1.93 -7.46
N ALA A 125 -4.95 2.76 -6.43
CA ALA A 125 -3.67 3.24 -5.91
C ALA A 125 -2.85 2.14 -5.23
N VAL A 126 -3.49 1.28 -4.43
CA VAL A 126 -2.82 0.26 -3.61
C VAL A 126 -2.43 -0.97 -4.43
N ALA A 127 -3.34 -1.47 -5.28
CA ALA A 127 -3.19 -2.78 -5.89
C ALA A 127 -3.20 -2.75 -7.42
N ALA A 128 -4.23 -2.19 -8.05
CA ALA A 128 -4.47 -2.34 -9.49
C ALA A 128 -3.28 -1.90 -10.35
N ASN A 129 -2.59 -0.84 -9.96
CA ASN A 129 -1.41 -0.35 -10.66
C ASN A 129 -0.25 -1.36 -10.68
N ALA A 130 -0.02 -2.09 -9.57
CA ALA A 130 1.03 -3.11 -9.50
C ALA A 130 0.71 -4.29 -10.44
N TYR A 131 -0.54 -4.76 -10.41
CA TYR A 131 -1.03 -5.82 -11.31
C TYR A 131 -0.88 -5.43 -12.78
N GLN A 132 -1.39 -4.26 -13.16
CA GLN A 132 -1.35 -3.79 -14.55
C GLN A 132 0.07 -3.58 -15.07
N ARG A 133 0.99 -3.06 -14.26
CA ARG A 133 2.39 -2.90 -14.65
C ARG A 133 3.07 -4.25 -14.87
N THR A 134 2.86 -5.19 -13.97
CA THR A 134 3.40 -6.55 -14.09
C THR A 134 2.83 -7.26 -15.30
N ALA A 135 1.52 -7.14 -15.56
CA ALA A 135 0.89 -7.72 -16.74
C ALA A 135 1.46 -7.15 -18.05
N ARG A 136 1.63 -5.82 -18.14
CA ARG A 136 2.24 -5.18 -19.32
C ARG A 136 3.69 -5.66 -19.54
N ALA A 137 4.46 -5.79 -18.47
CA ALA A 137 5.84 -6.27 -18.57
C ALA A 137 5.89 -7.74 -19.01
N LEU A 138 4.98 -8.59 -18.54
CA LEU A 138 4.86 -9.98 -18.96
C LEU A 138 4.40 -10.09 -20.42
N SER A 139 3.44 -9.26 -20.84
CA SER A 139 3.02 -9.20 -22.25
C SER A 139 4.19 -8.83 -23.17
N ALA A 140 4.95 -7.81 -22.81
CA ALA A 140 6.13 -7.40 -23.58
C ALA A 140 7.20 -8.52 -23.65
N ALA A 141 7.45 -9.23 -22.55
CA ALA A 141 8.37 -10.36 -22.53
C ALA A 141 7.87 -11.55 -23.40
N LYS A 142 6.56 -11.80 -23.41
CA LYS A 142 5.92 -12.79 -24.27
C LYS A 142 6.05 -12.41 -25.74
N ASP A 143 5.73 -11.17 -26.09
CA ASP A 143 5.79 -10.67 -27.48
C ASP A 143 7.24 -10.68 -28.02
N ALA A 144 8.22 -10.48 -27.14
CA ALA A 144 9.64 -10.62 -27.44
C ALA A 144 10.12 -12.09 -27.53
N GLY A 145 9.26 -13.07 -27.27
CA GLY A 145 9.60 -14.51 -27.29
C GLY A 145 10.48 -14.95 -26.10
N VAL A 146 10.64 -14.10 -25.08
CA VAL A 146 11.45 -14.38 -23.90
C VAL A 146 10.65 -15.17 -22.86
N SER A 147 9.41 -14.75 -22.59
CA SER A 147 8.51 -15.43 -21.68
C SER A 147 7.58 -16.40 -22.42
N ARG A 148 7.25 -17.52 -21.76
CA ARG A 148 6.28 -18.52 -22.25
C ARG A 148 4.93 -18.41 -21.53
N VAL A 149 4.67 -17.33 -20.83
CA VAL A 149 3.42 -17.14 -20.11
C VAL A 149 2.22 -17.12 -21.08
N GLU A 150 1.20 -17.92 -20.79
CA GLU A 150 0.01 -17.99 -21.64
C GLU A 150 -0.91 -16.80 -21.40
N ASP A 151 -1.19 -16.51 -20.13
CA ASP A 151 -2.05 -15.42 -19.65
C ASP A 151 -1.24 -14.45 -18.76
N PRO A 152 -0.74 -13.33 -19.33
CA PRO A 152 0.02 -12.33 -18.58
C PRO A 152 -0.78 -11.66 -17.45
N GLU A 153 -2.10 -11.47 -17.61
CA GLU A 153 -2.95 -10.81 -16.64
C GLU A 153 -3.17 -11.70 -15.41
N ALA A 154 -3.60 -12.96 -15.61
CA ALA A 154 -3.77 -13.90 -14.52
C ALA A 154 -2.42 -14.18 -13.82
N THR A 155 -1.34 -14.35 -14.58
CA THR A 155 0.00 -14.61 -14.02
C THR A 155 0.50 -13.42 -13.20
N SER A 156 0.27 -12.18 -13.66
CA SER A 156 0.64 -10.97 -12.89
C SER A 156 -0.11 -10.90 -11.57
N THR A 157 -1.39 -11.27 -11.58
CA THR A 157 -2.21 -11.31 -10.37
C THR A 157 -1.64 -12.30 -9.35
N VAL A 158 -1.27 -13.50 -9.79
CA VAL A 158 -0.66 -14.51 -8.91
C VAL A 158 0.68 -14.01 -8.33
N LEU A 159 1.55 -13.44 -9.17
CA LEU A 159 2.86 -12.95 -8.72
C LEU A 159 2.73 -11.82 -7.70
N VAL A 160 1.90 -10.81 -7.98
CA VAL A 160 1.73 -9.66 -7.09
C VAL A 160 1.02 -10.08 -5.80
N ALA A 161 -0.02 -10.91 -5.87
CA ALA A 161 -0.72 -11.42 -4.69
C ALA A 161 0.20 -12.26 -3.81
N ALA A 162 1.00 -13.14 -4.39
CA ALA A 162 1.97 -13.94 -3.65
C ALA A 162 3.00 -13.07 -2.93
N LEU A 163 3.53 -12.03 -3.60
CA LEU A 163 4.48 -11.09 -3.00
C LEU A 163 3.87 -10.30 -1.83
N ALA A 164 2.63 -9.83 -1.99
CA ALA A 164 1.92 -9.04 -0.98
C ALA A 164 1.42 -9.88 0.21
N TYR A 165 1.31 -11.20 0.06
CA TYR A 165 0.72 -12.08 1.08
C TYR A 165 1.41 -11.95 2.44
N LEU A 166 2.73 -12.10 2.48
CA LEU A 166 3.46 -12.13 3.75
C LEU A 166 3.36 -10.81 4.53
N PRO A 167 3.64 -9.63 3.95
CA PRO A 167 3.52 -8.37 4.68
C PRO A 167 2.06 -8.06 5.08
N ILE A 168 1.06 -8.44 4.29
CA ILE A 168 -0.35 -8.27 4.66
C ILE A 168 -0.72 -9.16 5.85
N VAL A 169 -0.32 -10.42 5.86
CA VAL A 169 -0.58 -11.33 6.99
C VAL A 169 0.12 -10.84 8.26
N GLN A 170 1.36 -10.37 8.16
CA GLN A 170 2.07 -9.73 9.27
C GLN A 170 1.35 -8.48 9.76
N LEU A 171 0.86 -7.65 8.84
CA LEU A 171 0.11 -6.45 9.16
C LEU A 171 -1.17 -6.75 9.95
N LEU A 172 -1.95 -7.74 9.52
CA LEU A 172 -3.29 -8.01 10.06
C LEU A 172 -3.26 -8.85 11.33
N ILE A 173 -2.47 -9.92 11.36
CA ILE A 173 -2.49 -10.91 12.45
C ILE A 173 -1.15 -11.06 13.19
N ARG A 174 -0.11 -10.33 12.78
CA ARG A 174 1.24 -10.37 13.40
C ARG A 174 1.82 -11.78 13.49
N ARG A 175 1.59 -12.60 12.46
CA ARG A 175 2.07 -13.97 12.34
C ARG A 175 2.72 -14.17 10.98
N THR A 176 3.62 -15.15 10.90
CA THR A 176 4.20 -15.63 9.66
C THR A 176 4.04 -17.14 9.56
N PRO A 177 3.92 -17.71 8.35
CA PRO A 177 3.91 -19.16 8.17
C PRO A 177 5.24 -19.77 8.66
N GLY A 178 5.17 -20.61 9.68
CA GLY A 178 6.36 -21.28 10.24
C GLY A 178 7.42 -20.28 10.74
N LYS A 179 8.69 -20.56 10.39
CA LYS A 179 9.85 -19.71 10.71
C LYS A 179 10.36 -18.95 9.46
N LEU A 180 9.46 -18.59 8.57
CA LEU A 180 9.80 -17.90 7.34
C LEU A 180 10.08 -16.42 7.64
N ASP A 181 11.30 -15.97 7.35
CA ASP A 181 11.67 -14.56 7.40
C ASP A 181 11.41 -13.86 6.04
N ALA A 182 11.44 -12.54 6.09
CA ALA A 182 11.13 -11.69 4.95
C ALA A 182 12.11 -11.88 3.77
N ASP A 183 13.40 -12.04 4.07
CA ASP A 183 14.43 -12.14 3.03
C ASP A 183 14.35 -13.48 2.30
N ARG A 184 14.19 -14.58 3.04
CA ARG A 184 13.97 -15.90 2.45
C ARG A 184 12.73 -15.94 1.57
N PHE A 185 11.65 -15.27 2.00
CA PHE A 185 10.41 -15.20 1.21
C PHE A 185 10.64 -14.42 -0.08
N ARG A 186 11.26 -13.24 -0.01
CA ARG A 186 11.55 -12.41 -1.20
C ARG A 186 12.47 -13.11 -2.19
N GLU A 187 13.52 -13.77 -1.71
CA GLU A 187 14.44 -14.52 -2.58
C GLU A 187 13.73 -15.72 -3.27
N ALA A 188 12.85 -16.42 -2.57
CA ALA A 188 12.04 -17.49 -3.19
C ALA A 188 11.09 -16.92 -4.25
N TRP A 189 10.42 -15.80 -3.94
CA TRP A 189 9.54 -15.13 -4.88
C TRP A 189 10.32 -14.63 -6.12
N LEU A 190 11.49 -14.02 -5.94
CA LEU A 190 12.32 -13.54 -7.03
C LEU A 190 12.69 -14.65 -7.99
N ARG A 191 13.14 -15.82 -7.50
CA ARG A 191 13.46 -16.96 -8.37
C ARG A 191 12.26 -17.42 -9.19
N LEU A 192 11.07 -17.48 -8.59
CA LEU A 192 9.83 -17.84 -9.30
C LEU A 192 9.48 -16.80 -10.35
N ALA A 193 9.53 -15.51 -10.01
CA ALA A 193 9.22 -14.42 -10.93
C ALA A 193 10.21 -14.37 -12.10
N GLU A 194 11.51 -14.49 -11.86
CA GLU A 194 12.52 -14.58 -12.91
C GLU A 194 12.25 -15.72 -13.88
N GLY A 195 11.91 -16.91 -13.37
CA GLY A 195 11.55 -18.06 -14.20
C GLY A 195 10.35 -17.77 -15.11
N VAL A 196 9.34 -17.09 -14.59
CA VAL A 196 8.15 -16.67 -15.37
C VAL A 196 8.52 -15.66 -16.45
N PHE A 197 9.36 -14.67 -16.13
CA PHE A 197 9.74 -13.61 -17.07
C PHE A 197 10.72 -14.08 -18.13
N THR A 198 11.61 -15.03 -17.84
CA THR A 198 12.66 -15.50 -18.74
C THR A 198 12.32 -16.82 -19.44
N GLY A 199 11.23 -17.47 -19.06
CA GLY A 199 10.86 -18.79 -19.58
C GLY A 199 11.80 -19.93 -19.16
N VAL A 200 12.74 -19.67 -18.22
CA VAL A 200 13.68 -20.64 -17.66
C VAL A 200 13.14 -21.11 -16.30
N PRO A 201 12.93 -22.42 -16.08
CA PRO A 201 12.43 -22.88 -14.78
C PRO A 201 13.43 -22.54 -13.67
N PRO A 202 12.92 -22.17 -12.46
CA PRO A 202 13.79 -21.91 -11.32
C PRO A 202 14.57 -23.18 -10.95
N THR A 203 15.88 -23.04 -10.79
CA THR A 203 16.78 -24.10 -10.30
C THR A 203 16.76 -24.24 -8.79
#